data_835cd63637603056882c4e47f2b6f69d
#
_entry.id   835cd63637603056882c4e47f2b6f69d
#
_cell.length_a   1.000
_cell.length_b   1.000
_cell.length_c   1.000
_cell.angle_alpha   90.00
_cell.angle_beta   90.00
_cell.angle_gamma   90.00
#
_symmetry.space_group_name_H-M   'P 1'
#
loop_
_entity.id
_entity.type
_entity.pdbx_description
1 polymer ?
#
loop_
_entity_poly.entity_id
_entity_poly.type
_entity_poly.pdbx_seq_one_letter_code
_entity_poly.pdbx_strand_id
1 'polypeptide(L)'
;MKKEQYYELLTSVDVMNTLNGGRTEPVVNIKKHDQFREMRVKVPGIDPETIQLEVNDNTVSVYYVRNFVSFDKEVQLPHTVYNQPQPYFIDVTNINAHVEGSELVIQLPFNRLAQGYHKNIPTREE
;
A
#
# COMPACT_ATOMS: atom_id res chain seq x y z
N MET A 1 -0.22 4.67 21.93
CA MET A 1 0.45 4.81 21.82
C MET A 1 1.15 4.73 21.76
N LYS A 2 1.16 4.75 21.62
CA LYS A 2 1.94 4.82 21.57
C LYS A 2 2.35 5.03 21.45
N LYS A 3 2.23 5.04 21.39
CA LYS A 3 2.78 5.18 21.29
C LYS A 3 2.91 5.77 21.77
N GLU A 4 2.71 6.04 22.17
CA GLU A 4 2.89 6.60 22.49
C GLU A 4 3.26 7.28 22.73
N GLN A 5 3.62 7.61 23.06
CA GLN A 5 4.04 8.42 22.89
C GLN A 5 4.21 8.75 22.38
N TYR A 6 4.41 8.57 22.47
CA TYR A 6 4.33 9.10 21.88
C TYR A 6 3.32 9.09 21.87
N TYR A 7 2.83 8.88 22.34
CA TYR A 7 2.01 8.84 22.36
C TYR A 7 1.32 9.46 22.69
N GLU A 8 1.90 9.88 23.26
CA GLU A 8 0.87 10.58 23.39
C GLU A 8 0.79 11.65 22.50
N LEU A 9 1.75 12.09 22.08
CA LEU A 9 1.81 13.05 21.17
C LEU A 9 1.43 12.58 19.89
N LEU A 10 1.83 11.44 19.55
CA LEU A 10 1.45 10.82 18.44
C LEU A 10 0.05 10.72 18.41
N THR A 11 -0.52 10.55 19.54
CA THR A 11 -1.85 10.42 19.66
C THR A 11 -2.63 11.61 19.37
N SER A 12 -2.09 12.76 19.50
CA SER A 12 -2.92 13.91 19.34
C SER A 12 -3.43 14.04 17.94
N VAL A 13 -2.69 13.65 16.93
CA VAL A 13 -3.19 13.71 15.58
C VAL A 13 -4.30 12.69 15.37
N ASP A 14 -4.10 11.50 15.86
CA ASP A 14 -5.11 10.48 15.72
C ASP A 14 -6.38 10.84 16.46
N VAL A 15 -6.23 11.44 17.61
CA VAL A 15 -7.38 11.86 18.36
C VAL A 15 -8.17 12.90 17.61
N MET A 16 -7.49 13.84 16.98
CA MET A 16 -8.18 14.84 16.23
C MET A 16 -8.94 14.25 15.06
N ASN A 17 -8.35 13.30 14.39
CA ASN A 17 -9.02 12.66 13.29
C ASN A 17 -10.25 11.91 13.80
N THR A 18 -10.15 11.32 14.95
CA THR A 18 -11.27 10.60 15.51
C THR A 18 -12.38 11.56 15.91
N LEU A 19 -12.02 12.67 16.49
CA LEU A 19 -12.99 13.65 16.90
C LEU A 19 -13.75 14.23 15.73
N ASN A 20 -13.12 14.28 14.59
CA ASN A 20 -13.79 14.79 13.42
C ASN A 20 -14.69 13.74 12.80
N GLY A 21 -14.80 12.60 13.43
CA GLY A 21 -15.68 11.57 12.96
C GLY A 21 -15.19 10.90 11.72
N GLY A 22 -14.00 11.21 11.29
CA GLY A 22 -13.45 10.63 10.09
C GLY A 22 -12.73 9.35 10.41
N ARG A 23 -12.78 8.44 9.46
CA ARG A 23 -11.98 7.25 9.57
C ARG A 23 -10.61 7.60 9.05
N THR A 24 -9.61 7.21 9.78
CA THR A 24 -8.25 7.48 9.37
C THR A 24 -7.55 6.24 8.89
N GLU A 25 -8.26 5.14 8.87
CA GLU A 25 -7.68 3.89 8.44
C GLU A 25 -7.49 3.87 6.95
N PRO A 26 -6.33 3.46 6.49
CA PRO A 26 -6.12 3.30 5.06
C PRO A 26 -7.01 2.21 4.50
N VAL A 27 -7.40 2.37 3.26
CA VAL A 27 -8.20 1.38 2.57
C VAL A 27 -7.40 0.89 1.38
N VAL A 28 -7.25 -0.42 1.29
CA VAL A 28 -6.54 -1.04 0.19
C VAL A 28 -7.48 -2.03 -0.48
N ASN A 29 -7.75 -1.80 -1.75
CA ASN A 29 -8.59 -2.70 -2.53
C ASN A 29 -7.77 -3.31 -3.65
N ILE A 30 -7.82 -4.62 -3.76
CA ILE A 30 -7.07 -5.33 -4.79
C ILE A 30 -8.06 -6.01 -5.70
N LYS A 31 -7.91 -5.77 -7.00
CA LYS A 31 -8.78 -6.32 -7.99
C LYS A 31 -7.96 -7.00 -9.07
N LYS A 32 -8.39 -8.18 -9.47
CA LYS A 32 -7.68 -8.92 -10.49
C LYS A 32 -8.26 -8.62 -11.86
N HIS A 33 -7.40 -8.30 -12.80
CA HIS A 33 -7.76 -8.15 -14.21
C HIS A 33 -7.07 -9.26 -14.99
N ASP A 34 -7.31 -9.29 -16.29
CA ASP A 34 -6.74 -10.36 -17.12
C ASP A 34 -5.22 -10.32 -17.17
N GLN A 35 -4.65 -9.15 -17.21
CA GLN A 35 -3.22 -9.00 -17.42
C GLN A 35 -2.47 -8.48 -16.20
N PHE A 36 -3.18 -8.07 -15.18
CA PHE A 36 -2.54 -7.47 -14.01
C PHE A 36 -3.49 -7.45 -12.83
N ARG A 37 -2.91 -7.21 -11.65
CA ARG A 37 -3.69 -6.88 -10.47
C ARG A 37 -3.67 -5.37 -10.31
N GLU A 38 -4.78 -4.84 -9.85
CA GLU A 38 -4.87 -3.42 -9.57
C GLU A 38 -5.05 -3.25 -8.07
N MET A 39 -4.19 -2.44 -7.48
CA MET A 39 -4.30 -2.12 -6.06
C MET A 39 -4.64 -0.64 -5.93
N ARG A 40 -5.72 -0.33 -5.26
CA ARG A 40 -6.11 1.05 -5.03
C ARG A 40 -5.94 1.36 -3.55
N VAL A 41 -5.19 2.41 -3.28
CA VAL A 41 -4.84 2.80 -1.92
C VAL A 41 -5.41 4.17 -1.66
N LYS A 42 -6.19 4.28 -0.61
CA LYS A 42 -6.73 5.56 -0.20
C LYS A 42 -6.43 5.75 1.27
N VAL A 43 -5.77 6.84 1.60
CA VAL A 43 -5.47 7.18 2.98
C VAL A 43 -6.14 8.51 3.27
N PRO A 44 -7.18 8.52 4.11
CA PRO A 44 -7.90 9.76 4.38
C PRO A 44 -6.96 10.83 4.93
N GLY A 45 -7.07 12.02 4.38
CA GLY A 45 -6.26 13.14 4.84
C GLY A 45 -4.83 13.17 4.31
N ILE A 46 -4.47 12.24 3.46
CA ILE A 46 -3.13 12.18 2.89
C ILE A 46 -3.24 12.34 1.38
N ASP A 47 -2.42 13.23 0.83
CA ASP A 47 -2.36 13.44 -0.60
C ASP A 47 -1.80 12.18 -1.25
N PRO A 48 -2.52 11.56 -2.18
CA PRO A 48 -2.05 10.31 -2.76
C PRO A 48 -0.71 10.44 -3.49
N GLU A 49 -0.36 11.64 -3.92
CA GLU A 49 0.94 11.83 -4.56
C GLU A 49 2.09 11.70 -3.59
N THR A 50 1.83 11.75 -2.30
CA THR A 50 2.87 11.62 -1.30
C THR A 50 2.99 10.20 -0.77
N ILE A 51 2.14 9.30 -1.21
CA ILE A 51 2.24 7.90 -0.80
C ILE A 51 3.39 7.28 -1.55
N GLN A 52 4.23 6.55 -0.83
CA GLN A 52 5.45 5.96 -1.37
C GLN A 52 5.24 4.51 -1.71
N LEU A 53 5.83 4.10 -2.81
CA LEU A 53 5.79 2.72 -3.26
C LEU A 53 7.21 2.25 -3.45
N GLU A 54 7.56 1.16 -2.81
CA GLU A 54 8.88 0.56 -2.94
C GLU A 54 8.77 -0.90 -3.27
N VAL A 55 9.68 -1.37 -4.09
CA VAL A 55 9.75 -2.77 -4.43
C VAL A 55 11.15 -3.25 -4.08
N ASN A 56 11.24 -4.21 -3.17
CA ASN A 56 12.51 -4.79 -2.77
C ASN A 56 12.44 -6.28 -3.08
N ASP A 57 13.22 -6.72 -4.02
CA ASP A 57 13.14 -8.07 -4.55
C ASP A 57 11.70 -8.33 -5.02
N ASN A 58 10.96 -9.14 -4.33
CA ASN A 58 9.57 -9.38 -4.70
C ASN A 58 8.58 -8.83 -3.68
N THR A 59 9.05 -8.01 -2.75
CA THR A 59 8.17 -7.45 -1.73
C THR A 59 7.77 -6.04 -2.12
N VAL A 60 6.47 -5.79 -2.08
CA VAL A 60 5.92 -4.48 -2.39
C VAL A 60 5.53 -3.81 -1.08
N SER A 61 6.02 -2.60 -0.88
CA SER A 61 5.72 -1.81 0.31
C SER A 61 5.09 -0.50 -0.09
N VAL A 62 4.00 -0.17 0.56
CA VAL A 62 3.29 1.09 0.35
C VAL A 62 3.21 1.77 1.70
N TYR A 63 3.67 3.01 1.76
CA TYR A 63 3.68 3.72 3.03
C TYR A 63 3.57 5.22 2.78
N TYR A 64 3.26 5.96 3.83
CA TYR A 64 3.25 7.41 3.78
C TYR A 64 3.94 7.91 5.04
N VAL A 65 4.36 9.17 5.00
CA VAL A 65 5.11 9.77 6.10
C VAL A 65 4.27 10.87 6.70
N ARG A 66 4.14 10.86 8.01
CA ARG A 66 3.49 11.93 8.73
C ARG A 66 4.52 12.74 9.47
N ASN A 67 4.30 14.04 9.48
CA ASN A 67 5.17 14.95 10.20
C ASN A 67 4.50 15.36 11.49
N PHE A 68 5.27 15.29 12.57
CA PHE A 68 4.80 15.73 13.86
C PHE A 68 5.76 16.77 14.39
N VAL A 69 5.25 17.67 15.22
CA VAL A 69 6.11 18.59 15.93
C VAL A 69 6.13 18.13 17.38
N SER A 70 7.30 17.80 17.89
CA SER A 70 7.44 17.31 19.24
C SER A 70 8.62 18.02 19.88
N PHE A 71 8.40 18.73 20.97
CA PHE A 71 9.45 19.47 21.66
C PHE A 71 10.20 20.40 20.71
N ASP A 72 9.43 21.10 19.90
CA ASP A 72 9.96 22.04 18.92
C ASP A 72 10.80 21.39 17.82
N LYS A 73 10.70 20.10 17.68
CA LYS A 73 11.40 19.40 16.61
C LYS A 73 10.38 18.76 15.72
N GLU A 74 10.67 18.79 14.43
CA GLU A 74 9.82 18.12 13.46
C GLU A 74 10.29 16.68 13.34
N VAL A 75 9.38 15.75 13.47
CA VAL A 75 9.68 14.33 13.41
C VAL A 75 8.87 13.73 12.27
N GLN A 76 9.51 12.92 11.47
CA GLN A 76 8.84 12.23 10.36
C GLN A 76 8.71 10.77 10.71
N LEU A 77 7.46 10.28 10.64
CA LEU A 77 7.20 8.89 10.97
C LEU A 77 6.53 8.19 9.79
N PRO A 78 7.12 7.11 9.32
CA PRO A 78 6.49 6.35 8.24
C PRO A 78 5.37 5.48 8.77
N HIS A 79 4.32 5.36 7.99
CA HIS A 79 3.18 4.51 8.30
C HIS A 79 3.00 3.54 7.15
N THR A 80 3.15 2.27 7.42
CA THR A 80 3.04 1.25 6.40
C THR A 80 1.58 0.92 6.17
N VAL A 81 1.17 0.96 4.91
CA VAL A 81 -0.19 0.63 4.51
C VAL A 81 -0.25 -0.80 4.01
N TYR A 82 0.79 -1.23 3.32
CA TYR A 82 0.81 -2.55 2.70
C TYR A 82 2.27 -2.99 2.61
N ASN A 83 2.54 -4.23 2.95
CA ASN A 83 3.89 -4.74 2.87
C ASN A 83 3.81 -6.24 2.73
N GLN A 84 3.88 -6.73 1.49
CA GLN A 84 3.69 -8.14 1.21
C GLN A 84 4.60 -8.60 0.10
N PRO A 85 5.12 -9.82 0.22
CA PRO A 85 5.81 -10.41 -0.91
C PRO A 85 4.78 -10.74 -1.98
N GLN A 86 5.18 -10.58 -3.22
CA GLN A 86 4.28 -10.83 -4.33
C GLN A 86 4.46 -12.25 -4.84
N PRO A 87 3.41 -12.85 -5.37
CA PRO A 87 3.53 -14.18 -5.97
C PRO A 87 4.53 -14.14 -7.13
N TYR A 88 5.08 -15.31 -7.43
CA TYR A 88 6.08 -15.40 -8.47
C TYR A 88 5.58 -14.99 -9.85
N PHE A 89 4.27 -14.97 -10.05
CA PHE A 89 3.72 -14.61 -11.36
C PHE A 89 3.52 -13.10 -11.53
N ILE A 90 3.94 -12.30 -10.58
CA ILE A 90 3.89 -10.85 -10.70
C ILE A 90 5.23 -10.37 -11.27
N ASP A 91 5.16 -9.54 -12.29
CA ASP A 91 6.34 -8.95 -12.89
C ASP A 91 6.71 -7.71 -12.09
N VAL A 92 7.55 -7.91 -11.08
CA VAL A 92 7.87 -6.82 -10.16
C VAL A 92 8.68 -5.71 -10.81
N THR A 93 9.31 -5.97 -11.94
CA THR A 93 10.12 -4.94 -12.60
C THR A 93 9.26 -3.97 -13.39
N ASN A 94 8.00 -4.30 -13.63
CA ASN A 94 7.11 -3.44 -14.39
C ASN A 94 5.93 -2.92 -13.58
N ILE A 95 6.04 -2.98 -12.28
CA ILE A 95 5.03 -2.39 -11.41
C ILE A 95 5.04 -0.88 -11.62
N ASN A 96 3.87 -0.30 -11.74
CA ASN A 96 3.77 1.14 -11.91
C ASN A 96 2.60 1.67 -11.09
N ALA A 97 2.56 2.98 -10.93
CA ALA A 97 1.54 3.61 -10.11
C ALA A 97 1.20 4.97 -10.66
N HIS A 98 -0.05 5.37 -10.47
CA HIS A 98 -0.49 6.71 -10.83
C HIS A 98 -1.61 7.12 -9.87
N VAL A 99 -1.94 8.40 -9.89
CA VAL A 99 -2.96 8.93 -9.01
C VAL A 99 -4.26 9.12 -9.80
N GLU A 100 -5.36 8.64 -9.22
CA GLU A 100 -6.69 8.87 -9.77
C GLU A 100 -7.56 9.44 -8.66
N GLY A 101 -7.91 10.72 -8.75
CA GLY A 101 -8.71 11.35 -7.72
C GLY A 101 -7.96 11.34 -6.40
N SER A 102 -8.53 10.72 -5.40
CA SER A 102 -7.93 10.65 -4.08
C SER A 102 -7.22 9.33 -3.82
N GLU A 103 -7.02 8.53 -4.85
CA GLU A 103 -6.43 7.21 -4.69
C GLU A 103 -5.13 7.07 -5.44
N LEU A 104 -4.24 6.28 -4.88
CA LEU A 104 -3.06 5.84 -5.60
C LEU A 104 -3.41 4.49 -6.21
N VAL A 105 -3.24 4.37 -7.51
CA VAL A 105 -3.56 3.16 -8.24
C VAL A 105 -2.27 2.49 -8.65
N ILE A 106 -2.06 1.28 -8.19
CA ILE A 106 -0.83 0.54 -8.46
C ILE A 106 -1.19 -0.64 -9.35
N GLN A 107 -0.45 -0.80 -10.42
CA GLN A 107 -0.65 -1.91 -11.32
C GLN A 107 0.48 -2.91 -11.15
N LEU A 108 0.11 -4.15 -10.92
CA LEU A 108 1.06 -5.24 -10.71
C LEU A 108 0.87 -6.23 -11.86
N PRO A 109 1.63 -6.07 -12.93
CA PRO A 109 1.42 -6.89 -14.12
C PRO A 109 1.79 -8.33 -13.88
N PHE A 110 1.13 -9.22 -14.60
CA PHE A 110 1.50 -10.63 -14.58
C PHE A 110 2.65 -10.87 -15.54
N ASN A 111 3.48 -11.82 -15.20
CA ASN A 111 4.55 -12.23 -16.10
C ASN A 111 4.13 -13.48 -16.85
N ARG A 112 5.05 -14.04 -17.62
CA ARG A 112 4.72 -15.20 -18.44
C ARG A 112 4.36 -16.43 -17.62
N LEU A 113 4.86 -16.49 -16.40
CA LEU A 113 4.57 -17.63 -15.54
C LEU A 113 3.10 -17.68 -15.15
N ALA A 114 2.48 -16.52 -15.04
CA ALA A 114 1.06 -16.49 -14.73
C ALA A 114 0.26 -17.18 -15.83
N GLN A 115 0.60 -16.91 -17.07
CA GLN A 115 -0.09 -17.56 -18.17
C GLN A 115 0.16 -19.05 -18.20
N GLY A 116 1.38 -19.43 -17.92
CA GLY A 116 1.72 -20.83 -17.88
C GLY A 116 0.93 -21.59 -16.83
N TYR A 117 0.67 -20.93 -15.73
CA TYR A 117 -0.08 -21.59 -14.66
C TYR A 117 -1.57 -21.61 -14.87
N HIS A 118 -2.06 -20.86 -15.81
CA HIS A 118 -3.47 -20.91 -16.13
C HIS A 118 -3.78 -21.89 -17.22
N LYS A 119 -2.78 -22.57 -17.72
CA LYS A 119 -3.03 -23.58 -18.69
C LYS A 119 -3.63 -24.76 -18.00
N ASN A 120 -4.52 -25.38 -18.68
CA ASN A 120 -5.11 -26.58 -18.19
C ASN A 120 -4.11 -27.70 -18.35
N ILE A 121 -3.70 -28.29 -17.27
CA ILE A 121 -2.73 -29.36 -17.33
C ILE A 121 -3.50 -30.65 -17.38
N PRO A 122 -3.41 -31.39 -18.47
CA PRO A 122 -4.18 -32.63 -18.59
C PRO A 122 -3.69 -33.64 -17.58
N THR A 123 -4.65 -34.34 -17.03
CA THR A 123 -4.34 -35.43 -16.14
C THR A 123 -3.68 -36.54 -16.89
N ARG A 124 -2.57 -37.03 -16.39
CA ARG A 124 -1.91 -38.09 -17.04
C ARG A 124 -2.45 -39.38 -16.57
N GLU A 125 -2.49 -40.26 -17.45
CA GLU A 125 -3.05 -41.53 -17.15
C GLU A 125 -2.05 -42.57 -16.94
N GLU A 126 -0.84 -42.33 -16.86
CA GLU A 126 0.15 -43.36 -16.73
C GLU A 126 0.19 -44.08 -15.50
#